data_fcf0f96320b8a0eb0ea9b6b5bfdf4839
#
_entry.id   fcf0f96320b8a0eb0ea9b6b5bfdf4839
#
_cell.length_a   1.000
_cell.length_b   1.000
_cell.length_c   1.000
_cell.angle_alpha   90.00
_cell.angle_beta   90.00
_cell.angle_gamma   90.00
#
_symmetry.space_group_name_H-M   'P 1'
#
loop_
_entity.id
_entity.type
_entity.pdbx_description
1 polymer ?
#
loop_
_entity_poly.entity_id
_entity_poly.type
_entity_poly.pdbx_seq_one_letter_code
_entity_poly.pdbx_strand_id
1 'polypeptide(L)'
;MGAHQEFDVSEFSSSEFISRLARGNCPFVALPVFPARVFRHGYIYINRKAGIQTPKDLEGRRVGVALYTMTAAVWIRGHLAHQYGVDLSTIQWVEGAINHPGRHGEPSAPPLIKPARIEHDPKGRPLSELLAAGEIDALTGTQHPHPHPDVAPLFPDARAVERDFFLRTRIFPIMHVVVIRRELYGREPWVADNLFQAFVDAKNLALARMHKGHPYMLPWVHEDIHEIDEVFGGDPYPYGIEANRPTLEALVGYMAEQHFIPRTLPIEELFIPVDKALR
;
A
#
# COMPACT_ATOMS: atom_id res chain seq x y z
N MET A 1 -16.19 0.67 -7.65
CA MET A 1 -15.58 1.44 -8.76
C MET A 1 -14.98 0.51 -9.82
N GLY A 2 -14.04 -0.36 -9.50
CA GLY A 2 -13.37 -1.22 -10.49
C GLY A 2 -14.29 -2.12 -11.31
N ALA A 3 -15.34 -2.68 -10.72
CA ALA A 3 -16.27 -3.57 -11.41
C ALA A 3 -17.44 -2.84 -12.10
N HIS A 4 -18.00 -1.81 -11.46
CA HIS A 4 -19.28 -1.23 -11.88
C HIS A 4 -19.22 0.25 -12.30
N GLN A 5 -18.09 0.93 -12.07
CA GLN A 5 -17.87 2.35 -12.44
C GLN A 5 -18.99 3.29 -11.94
N GLU A 6 -19.48 3.07 -10.72
CA GLU A 6 -20.65 3.75 -10.16
C GLU A 6 -20.44 5.24 -9.89
N PHE A 7 -19.16 5.67 -9.75
CA PHE A 7 -18.80 7.03 -9.40
C PHE A 7 -17.98 7.70 -10.52
N ASP A 8 -18.16 8.98 -10.69
CA ASP A 8 -17.37 9.79 -11.64
C ASP A 8 -15.94 10.01 -11.16
N VAL A 9 -15.75 10.13 -9.86
CA VAL A 9 -14.45 10.28 -9.17
C VAL A 9 -14.39 9.32 -7.98
N SER A 10 -13.25 8.72 -7.74
CA SER A 10 -13.10 7.81 -6.60
C SER A 10 -11.64 7.68 -6.18
N GLU A 11 -11.42 7.36 -4.91
CA GLU A 11 -10.21 6.72 -4.44
C GLU A 11 -10.13 5.30 -5.00
N PHE A 12 -8.93 4.89 -5.43
CA PHE A 12 -8.75 3.61 -6.11
C PHE A 12 -7.39 2.97 -5.76
N SER A 13 -7.35 1.64 -5.71
CA SER A 13 -6.11 0.89 -5.46
C SER A 13 -5.05 1.19 -6.52
N SER A 14 -3.86 1.61 -6.10
CA SER A 14 -2.77 1.97 -7.01
C SER A 14 -2.30 0.77 -7.84
N SER A 15 -2.19 -0.42 -7.25
CA SER A 15 -1.78 -1.63 -7.99
C SER A 15 -2.82 -2.04 -9.03
N GLU A 16 -4.10 -1.93 -8.72
CA GLU A 16 -5.16 -2.22 -9.67
C GLU A 16 -5.17 -1.20 -10.83
N PHE A 17 -5.09 0.10 -10.50
CA PHE A 17 -5.02 1.16 -11.51
C PHE A 17 -3.88 0.94 -12.50
N ILE A 18 -2.65 0.76 -11.98
CA ILE A 18 -1.45 0.56 -12.80
C ILE A 18 -1.56 -0.73 -13.63
N SER A 19 -2.10 -1.82 -13.06
CA SER A 19 -2.30 -3.07 -13.78
C SER A 19 -3.29 -2.94 -14.95
N ARG A 20 -4.38 -2.19 -14.76
CA ARG A 20 -5.35 -1.89 -15.83
C ARG A 20 -4.76 -0.98 -16.91
N LEU A 21 -4.01 0.03 -16.49
CA LEU A 21 -3.35 0.97 -17.40
C LEU A 21 -2.34 0.25 -18.30
N ALA A 22 -1.48 -0.59 -17.71
CA ALA A 22 -0.49 -1.38 -18.46
C ALA A 22 -1.09 -2.33 -19.51
N ARG A 23 -2.35 -2.70 -19.37
CA ARG A 23 -3.10 -3.56 -20.31
C ARG A 23 -3.88 -2.79 -21.35
N GLY A 24 -3.86 -1.45 -21.29
CA GLY A 24 -4.59 -0.59 -22.24
C GLY A 24 -6.11 -0.61 -22.08
N ASN A 25 -6.65 -1.16 -21.00
CA ASN A 25 -8.10 -1.27 -20.76
C ASN A 25 -8.56 -0.51 -19.50
N CYS A 26 -7.83 0.54 -19.11
CA CYS A 26 -8.18 1.36 -17.95
C CYS A 26 -9.28 2.38 -18.31
N PRO A 27 -10.49 2.28 -17.72
CA PRO A 27 -11.58 3.22 -17.96
C PRO A 27 -11.41 4.51 -17.17
N PHE A 28 -10.28 4.67 -16.48
CA PHE A 28 -9.95 5.79 -15.62
C PHE A 28 -8.72 6.53 -16.11
N VAL A 29 -8.63 7.78 -15.71
CA VAL A 29 -7.40 8.58 -15.65
C VAL A 29 -7.10 8.90 -14.19
N ALA A 30 -5.84 9.10 -13.82
CA ALA A 30 -5.48 9.38 -12.44
C ALA A 30 -4.94 10.81 -12.27
N LEU A 31 -5.31 11.43 -11.15
CA LEU A 31 -4.67 12.62 -10.60
C LEU A 31 -3.46 12.19 -9.76
N PRO A 32 -2.36 12.97 -9.72
CA PRO A 32 -1.25 12.72 -8.81
C PRO A 32 -1.60 13.13 -7.36
N VAL A 33 -2.70 12.58 -6.86
CA VAL A 33 -3.26 12.77 -5.51
C VAL A 33 -3.29 11.41 -4.80
N PHE A 34 -2.66 11.33 -3.64
CA PHE A 34 -2.41 10.09 -2.93
C PHE A 34 -3.03 10.14 -1.52
N PRO A 35 -4.34 9.84 -1.38
CA PRO A 35 -5.06 10.04 -0.13
C PRO A 35 -4.70 9.01 0.95
N ALA A 36 -4.17 7.85 0.55
CA ALA A 36 -3.81 6.78 1.48
C ALA A 36 -2.33 6.38 1.31
N ARG A 37 -1.58 6.53 2.40
CA ARG A 37 -0.19 6.08 2.54
C ARG A 37 -0.02 5.37 3.85
N VAL A 38 0.69 4.27 3.86
CA VAL A 38 0.95 3.50 5.09
C VAL A 38 2.27 2.77 4.97
N PHE A 39 3.17 2.96 5.93
CA PHE A 39 4.31 2.07 6.09
C PHE A 39 3.86 0.64 6.39
N ARG A 40 4.68 -0.35 6.06
CA ARG A 40 4.24 -1.75 6.07
C ARG A 40 5.08 -2.68 6.94
N HIS A 41 6.15 -2.21 7.53
CA HIS A 41 6.96 -3.04 8.44
C HIS A 41 6.16 -3.48 9.66
N GLY A 42 5.34 -2.60 10.23
CA GLY A 42 4.46 -2.90 11.35
C GLY A 42 3.32 -3.88 11.06
N TYR A 43 3.16 -4.32 9.80
CA TYR A 43 2.10 -5.24 9.37
C TYR A 43 2.62 -6.64 9.02
N ILE A 44 3.79 -7.01 9.50
CA ILE A 44 4.37 -8.35 9.36
C ILE A 44 4.42 -8.99 10.75
N TYR A 45 3.71 -10.10 10.92
CA TYR A 45 3.60 -10.84 12.17
C TYR A 45 4.14 -12.25 11.99
N ILE A 46 4.65 -12.82 13.07
CA ILE A 46 5.25 -14.16 13.10
C ILE A 46 4.64 -15.00 14.23
N ASN A 47 4.62 -16.29 14.05
CA ASN A 47 4.47 -17.20 15.17
C ASN A 47 5.83 -17.32 15.88
N ARG A 48 5.88 -17.04 17.19
CA ARG A 48 7.12 -17.08 17.98
C ARG A 48 7.84 -18.43 17.95
N LYS A 49 7.08 -19.53 17.75
CA LYS A 49 7.60 -20.90 17.70
C LYS A 49 8.19 -21.27 16.32
N ALA A 50 7.96 -20.44 15.30
CA ALA A 50 8.52 -20.66 13.95
C ALA A 50 10.03 -20.39 13.86
N GLY A 51 10.64 -19.79 14.90
CA GLY A 51 12.08 -19.50 14.93
C GLY A 51 12.51 -18.36 13.98
N ILE A 52 11.57 -17.53 13.51
CA ILE A 52 11.85 -16.38 12.65
C ILE A 52 12.35 -15.23 13.51
N GLN A 53 13.51 -14.70 13.18
CA GLN A 53 14.12 -13.54 13.87
C GLN A 53 14.34 -12.36 12.93
N THR A 54 14.56 -12.64 11.65
CA THR A 54 14.83 -11.66 10.60
C THR A 54 13.90 -11.87 9.41
N PRO A 55 13.70 -10.86 8.55
CA PRO A 55 12.93 -11.04 7.31
C PRO A 55 13.45 -12.16 6.41
N LYS A 56 14.76 -12.43 6.43
CA LYS A 56 15.38 -13.49 5.63
C LYS A 56 14.88 -14.89 6.03
N ASP A 57 14.50 -15.09 7.29
CA ASP A 57 13.99 -16.34 7.80
C ASP A 57 12.59 -16.70 7.28
N LEU A 58 11.95 -15.80 6.52
CA LEU A 58 10.68 -16.06 5.82
C LEU A 58 10.85 -16.98 4.60
N GLU A 59 12.06 -17.16 4.10
CA GLU A 59 12.34 -18.06 2.99
C GLU A 59 11.96 -19.51 3.32
N GLY A 60 11.27 -20.16 2.39
CA GLY A 60 10.74 -21.52 2.57
C GLY A 60 9.53 -21.62 3.51
N ARG A 61 9.06 -20.52 4.10
CA ARG A 61 7.98 -20.50 5.08
C ARG A 61 6.61 -20.37 4.45
N ARG A 62 5.58 -20.74 5.23
CA ARG A 62 4.18 -20.50 4.90
C ARG A 62 3.77 -19.14 5.44
N VAL A 63 3.47 -18.21 4.54
CA VAL A 63 3.18 -16.80 4.88
C VAL A 63 1.76 -16.44 4.46
N GLY A 64 0.95 -16.04 5.42
CA GLY A 64 -0.40 -15.54 5.18
C GLY A 64 -0.38 -14.18 4.48
N VAL A 65 -1.33 -13.97 3.58
CA VAL A 65 -1.58 -12.69 2.91
C VAL A 65 -3.08 -12.46 2.75
N ALA A 66 -3.56 -11.25 3.07
CA ALA A 66 -5.00 -10.98 3.01
C ALA A 66 -5.58 -11.08 1.59
N LEU A 67 -4.91 -10.47 0.63
CA LEU A 67 -5.19 -10.57 -0.80
C LEU A 67 -3.87 -10.32 -1.53
N TYR A 68 -3.44 -11.29 -2.34
CA TYR A 68 -2.12 -11.25 -2.99
C TYR A 68 -1.95 -10.04 -3.91
N THR A 69 -3.03 -9.61 -4.57
CA THR A 69 -3.00 -8.53 -5.57
C THR A 69 -3.17 -7.12 -5.00
N MET A 70 -3.41 -6.97 -3.70
CA MET A 70 -3.57 -5.64 -3.09
C MET A 70 -2.26 -4.85 -3.07
N THR A 71 -2.34 -3.53 -3.16
CA THR A 71 -1.18 -2.62 -3.14
C THR A 71 -0.31 -2.83 -1.90
N ALA A 72 -0.90 -3.05 -0.74
CA ALA A 72 -0.17 -3.31 0.49
C ALA A 72 0.72 -4.56 0.40
N ALA A 73 0.21 -5.64 -0.21
CA ALA A 73 0.96 -6.87 -0.40
C ALA A 73 2.10 -6.70 -1.43
N VAL A 74 1.91 -5.89 -2.48
CA VAL A 74 2.98 -5.51 -3.42
C VAL A 74 4.11 -4.80 -2.67
N TRP A 75 3.78 -3.82 -1.83
CA TRP A 75 4.77 -3.09 -1.04
C TRP A 75 5.52 -3.98 -0.06
N ILE A 76 4.82 -4.84 0.70
CA ILE A 76 5.47 -5.73 1.66
C ILE A 76 6.45 -6.65 0.94
N ARG A 77 6.05 -7.30 -0.15
CA ARG A 77 6.95 -8.16 -0.94
C ARG A 77 8.12 -7.38 -1.53
N GLY A 78 7.87 -6.18 -2.06
CA GLY A 78 8.93 -5.30 -2.55
C GLY A 78 9.95 -4.96 -1.46
N HIS A 79 9.50 -4.60 -0.26
CA HIS A 79 10.39 -4.35 0.88
C HIS A 79 11.17 -5.61 1.29
N LEU A 80 10.51 -6.75 1.40
CA LEU A 80 11.16 -8.01 1.75
C LEU A 80 12.28 -8.36 0.74
N ALA A 81 12.03 -8.20 -0.55
CA ALA A 81 13.03 -8.47 -1.58
C ALA A 81 14.15 -7.43 -1.61
N HIS A 82 13.82 -6.14 -1.68
CA HIS A 82 14.83 -5.10 -1.94
C HIS A 82 15.56 -4.59 -0.70
N GLN A 83 14.91 -4.59 0.47
CA GLN A 83 15.54 -4.11 1.69
C GLN A 83 16.21 -5.23 2.50
N TYR A 84 15.69 -6.45 2.39
CA TYR A 84 16.12 -7.58 3.22
C TYR A 84 16.65 -8.77 2.40
N GLY A 85 16.63 -8.68 1.06
CA GLY A 85 17.17 -9.71 0.17
C GLY A 85 16.42 -11.04 0.23
N VAL A 86 15.13 -11.04 0.59
CA VAL A 86 14.31 -12.25 0.67
C VAL A 86 13.98 -12.76 -0.72
N ASP A 87 14.26 -14.03 -0.98
CA ASP A 87 13.80 -14.72 -2.19
C ASP A 87 12.33 -15.09 -2.07
N LEU A 88 11.47 -14.26 -2.63
CA LEU A 88 10.01 -14.42 -2.59
C LEU A 88 9.53 -15.69 -3.29
N SER A 89 10.33 -16.29 -4.19
CA SER A 89 9.97 -17.52 -4.91
C SER A 89 9.94 -18.74 -4.02
N THR A 90 10.60 -18.68 -2.88
CA THR A 90 10.66 -19.77 -1.88
C THR A 90 9.47 -19.75 -0.92
N ILE A 91 8.74 -18.64 -0.82
CA ILE A 91 7.65 -18.47 0.12
C ILE A 91 6.39 -19.20 -0.39
N GLN A 92 5.72 -19.92 0.52
CA GLN A 92 4.42 -20.54 0.27
C GLN A 92 3.33 -19.59 0.76
N TRP A 93 2.65 -18.93 -0.18
CA TRP A 93 1.61 -17.96 0.15
C TRP A 93 0.28 -18.62 0.48
N VAL A 94 -0.33 -18.21 1.60
CA VAL A 94 -1.67 -18.65 2.03
C VAL A 94 -2.58 -17.41 2.05
N GLU A 95 -3.59 -17.37 1.18
CA GLU A 95 -4.52 -16.22 1.08
C GLU A 95 -5.81 -16.48 1.85
N GLY A 96 -6.27 -15.47 2.60
CA GLY A 96 -7.50 -15.50 3.37
C GLY A 96 -7.77 -14.21 4.13
N ALA A 97 -8.96 -14.05 4.71
CA ALA A 97 -9.22 -12.92 5.58
C ALA A 97 -8.39 -13.01 6.88
N ILE A 98 -7.98 -11.85 7.42
CA ILE A 98 -7.06 -11.82 8.57
C ILE A 98 -7.78 -12.24 9.86
N ASN A 99 -8.90 -11.61 10.19
CA ASN A 99 -9.55 -11.73 11.50
C ASN A 99 -10.97 -12.29 11.46
N HIS A 100 -11.47 -12.71 10.31
CA HIS A 100 -12.79 -13.30 10.15
C HIS A 100 -12.75 -14.45 9.15
N PRO A 101 -13.67 -15.41 9.21
CA PRO A 101 -13.72 -16.52 8.27
C PRO A 101 -13.91 -16.06 6.82
N GLY A 102 -13.37 -16.84 5.88
CA GLY A 102 -13.55 -16.64 4.45
C GLY A 102 -12.42 -15.84 3.80
N ARG A 103 -12.76 -15.08 2.76
CA ARG A 103 -11.82 -14.28 1.97
C ARG A 103 -11.85 -12.82 2.39
N HIS A 104 -10.76 -12.11 2.16
CA HIS A 104 -10.69 -10.65 2.37
C HIS A 104 -11.64 -9.88 1.43
N GLY A 105 -11.93 -10.43 0.27
CA GLY A 105 -12.79 -9.89 -0.77
C GLY A 105 -12.46 -10.56 -2.11
N GLU A 106 -13.27 -10.28 -3.13
CA GLU A 106 -12.97 -10.72 -4.49
C GLU A 106 -11.97 -9.77 -5.14
N PRO A 107 -10.89 -10.28 -5.78
CA PRO A 107 -9.94 -9.44 -6.46
C PRO A 107 -10.60 -8.78 -7.68
N SER A 108 -10.64 -7.45 -7.71
CA SER A 108 -11.05 -6.68 -8.88
C SER A 108 -9.87 -6.36 -9.82
N ALA A 109 -8.65 -6.56 -9.35
CA ALA A 109 -7.45 -6.40 -10.14
C ALA A 109 -7.36 -7.45 -11.26
N PRO A 110 -6.79 -7.10 -12.43
CA PRO A 110 -6.51 -8.06 -13.48
C PRO A 110 -5.61 -9.20 -12.97
N PRO A 111 -5.76 -10.45 -13.50
CA PRO A 111 -4.90 -11.57 -13.12
C PRO A 111 -3.42 -11.27 -13.33
N LEU A 112 -2.53 -11.85 -12.53
CA LEU A 112 -1.09 -11.74 -12.74
C LEU A 112 -0.69 -12.27 -14.12
N ILE A 113 0.35 -11.69 -14.72
CA ILE A 113 0.91 -12.16 -16.00
C ILE A 113 1.49 -13.56 -15.85
N LYS A 114 2.22 -13.78 -14.73
CA LYS A 114 2.67 -15.10 -14.33
C LYS A 114 1.94 -15.46 -13.04
N PRO A 115 1.14 -16.54 -13.03
CA PRO A 115 0.42 -16.96 -11.83
C PRO A 115 1.36 -17.21 -10.65
N ALA A 116 1.01 -16.69 -9.48
CA ALA A 116 1.66 -17.03 -8.24
C ALA A 116 1.05 -18.33 -7.66
N ARG A 117 1.87 -19.10 -6.95
CA ARG A 117 1.38 -20.27 -6.21
C ARG A 117 0.77 -19.80 -4.89
N ILE A 118 -0.55 -19.79 -4.83
CA ILE A 118 -1.33 -19.33 -3.68
C ILE A 118 -2.20 -20.48 -3.19
N GLU A 119 -2.12 -20.76 -1.90
CA GLU A 119 -2.97 -21.73 -1.21
C GLU A 119 -4.10 -21.00 -0.47
N HIS A 120 -5.18 -21.70 -0.19
CA HIS A 120 -6.28 -21.24 0.65
C HIS A 120 -6.56 -22.29 1.72
N ASP A 121 -6.90 -21.85 2.94
CA ASP A 121 -7.36 -22.79 3.95
C ASP A 121 -8.69 -23.44 3.52
N PRO A 122 -8.76 -24.78 3.41
CA PRO A 122 -9.96 -25.45 2.94
C PRO A 122 -11.16 -25.30 3.89
N LYS A 123 -10.90 -24.92 5.15
CA LYS A 123 -11.93 -24.66 6.16
C LYS A 123 -12.34 -23.18 6.20
N GLY A 124 -11.65 -22.32 5.46
CA GLY A 124 -11.90 -20.88 5.45
C GLY A 124 -11.68 -20.19 6.78
N ARG A 125 -10.75 -20.69 7.61
CA ARG A 125 -10.42 -20.06 8.90
C ARG A 125 -9.67 -18.73 8.70
N PRO A 126 -9.80 -17.79 9.66
CA PRO A 126 -9.00 -16.57 9.66
C PRO A 126 -7.50 -16.86 9.67
N LEU A 127 -6.71 -16.05 8.97
CA LEU A 127 -5.25 -16.15 8.97
C LEU A 127 -4.66 -15.94 10.36
N SER A 128 -5.29 -15.14 11.22
CA SER A 128 -4.87 -14.95 12.61
C SER A 128 -4.97 -16.23 13.44
N GLU A 129 -5.98 -17.07 13.20
CA GLU A 129 -6.10 -18.38 13.84
C GLU A 129 -5.04 -19.35 13.32
N LEU A 130 -4.79 -19.40 12.01
CA LEU A 130 -3.74 -20.22 11.42
C LEU A 130 -2.35 -19.85 11.95
N LEU A 131 -2.10 -18.52 12.10
CA LEU A 131 -0.85 -18.01 12.67
C LEU A 131 -0.70 -18.42 14.13
N ALA A 132 -1.75 -18.24 14.95
CA ALA A 132 -1.74 -18.64 16.36
C ALA A 132 -1.53 -20.14 16.55
N ALA A 133 -2.13 -20.96 15.69
CA ALA A 133 -1.99 -22.42 15.69
C ALA A 133 -0.62 -22.91 15.14
N GLY A 134 0.18 -22.03 14.52
CA GLY A 134 1.45 -22.41 13.86
C GLY A 134 1.26 -23.18 12.55
N GLU A 135 0.07 -23.09 11.94
CA GLU A 135 -0.20 -23.69 10.62
C GLU A 135 0.30 -22.78 9.48
N ILE A 136 0.51 -21.50 9.75
CA ILE A 136 1.36 -20.59 8.97
C ILE A 136 2.41 -19.99 9.89
N ASP A 137 3.59 -19.70 9.36
CA ASP A 137 4.75 -19.22 10.13
C ASP A 137 4.73 -17.72 10.34
N ALA A 138 4.18 -16.98 9.36
CA ALA A 138 4.06 -15.53 9.36
C ALA A 138 2.78 -15.07 8.68
N LEU A 139 2.42 -13.80 8.89
CA LEU A 139 1.26 -13.14 8.32
C LEU A 139 1.64 -11.72 7.87
N THR A 140 1.24 -11.36 6.67
CA THR A 140 1.38 -10.00 6.11
C THR A 140 0.00 -9.44 5.76
N GLY A 141 -0.24 -8.14 6.00
CA GLY A 141 -1.57 -7.63 5.68
C GLY A 141 -1.79 -6.15 5.87
N THR A 142 -3.05 -5.79 6.05
CA THR A 142 -3.54 -4.43 6.25
C THR A 142 -4.15 -4.22 7.63
N GLN A 143 -4.30 -5.29 8.38
CA GLN A 143 -4.83 -5.31 9.74
C GLN A 143 -3.88 -6.06 10.65
N HIS A 144 -3.90 -5.72 11.93
CA HIS A 144 -3.22 -6.50 12.96
C HIS A 144 -4.01 -7.78 13.23
N PRO A 145 -3.35 -8.94 13.42
CA PRO A 145 -4.03 -10.15 13.85
C PRO A 145 -4.60 -9.99 15.26
N HIS A 146 -5.58 -10.83 15.61
CA HIS A 146 -6.04 -10.88 16.99
C HIS A 146 -4.88 -11.19 17.95
N PRO A 147 -4.82 -10.52 19.12
CA PRO A 147 -3.78 -10.75 20.11
C PRO A 147 -3.70 -12.22 20.53
N HIS A 148 -2.50 -12.80 20.51
CA HIS A 148 -2.25 -14.15 20.97
C HIS A 148 -0.83 -14.25 21.55
N PRO A 149 -0.59 -15.04 22.63
CA PRO A 149 0.73 -15.14 23.27
C PRO A 149 1.85 -15.63 22.32
N ASP A 150 1.52 -16.47 21.37
CA ASP A 150 2.49 -17.03 20.40
C ASP A 150 2.66 -16.13 19.16
N VAL A 151 1.96 -15.02 19.05
CA VAL A 151 2.04 -14.09 17.92
C VAL A 151 2.81 -12.83 18.31
N ALA A 152 3.70 -12.39 17.44
CA ALA A 152 4.47 -11.16 17.64
C ALA A 152 4.70 -10.41 16.32
N PRO A 153 4.91 -9.09 16.34
CA PRO A 153 5.42 -8.39 15.17
C PRO A 153 6.84 -8.85 14.85
N LEU A 154 7.15 -8.97 13.55
CA LEU A 154 8.53 -9.25 13.09
C LEU A 154 9.47 -8.09 13.40
N PHE A 155 8.96 -6.86 13.36
CA PHE A 155 9.68 -5.64 13.74
C PHE A 155 9.08 -5.08 15.03
N PRO A 156 9.69 -5.37 16.20
CA PRO A 156 9.16 -4.91 17.50
C PRO A 156 9.06 -3.38 17.61
N ASP A 157 10.02 -2.66 17.04
CA ASP A 157 9.98 -1.20 16.89
C ASP A 157 9.83 -0.84 15.40
N ALA A 158 8.63 -1.06 14.87
CA ALA A 158 8.33 -0.76 13.48
C ALA A 158 8.49 0.73 13.16
N ARG A 159 8.16 1.64 14.11
CA ARG A 159 8.29 3.10 13.92
C ARG A 159 9.73 3.50 13.64
N ALA A 160 10.68 3.01 14.40
CA ALA A 160 12.10 3.30 14.18
C ALA A 160 12.60 2.74 12.83
N VAL A 161 12.19 1.52 12.47
CA VAL A 161 12.53 0.89 11.18
C VAL A 161 11.95 1.69 10.02
N GLU A 162 10.72 2.11 10.09
CA GLU A 162 10.00 2.86 9.05
C GLU A 162 10.57 4.27 8.88
N ARG A 163 10.92 4.93 9.99
CA ARG A 163 11.63 6.22 9.97
C ARG A 163 12.98 6.12 9.26
N ASP A 164 13.82 5.16 9.66
CA ASP A 164 15.13 4.91 9.02
C ASP A 164 14.97 4.58 7.53
N PHE A 165 14.03 3.71 7.19
CA PHE A 165 13.71 3.38 5.81
C PHE A 165 13.37 4.64 4.99
N PHE A 166 12.48 5.50 5.48
CA PHE A 166 12.10 6.73 4.78
C PHE A 166 13.28 7.69 4.64
N LEU A 167 14.08 7.88 5.70
CA LEU A 167 15.23 8.79 5.66
C LEU A 167 16.27 8.36 4.61
N ARG A 168 16.47 7.05 4.43
CA ARG A 168 17.41 6.49 3.44
C ARG A 168 16.86 6.50 2.02
N THR A 169 15.56 6.21 1.85
CA THR A 169 14.99 5.91 0.53
C THR A 169 14.06 6.99 0.00
N ARG A 170 13.54 7.83 0.87
CA ARG A 170 12.44 8.77 0.57
C ARG A 170 11.15 8.09 0.07
N ILE A 171 11.00 6.80 0.34
CA ILE A 171 9.81 6.03 -0.02
C ILE A 171 8.82 6.03 1.16
N PHE A 172 7.65 6.64 0.95
CA PHE A 172 6.50 6.46 1.83
C PHE A 172 5.39 5.78 1.02
N PRO A 173 5.08 4.50 1.29
CA PRO A 173 4.27 3.67 0.43
C PRO A 173 2.89 4.23 0.13
N ILE A 174 2.60 4.48 -1.13
CA ILE A 174 1.30 4.92 -1.65
C ILE A 174 0.41 3.69 -1.80
N MET A 175 -0.78 3.73 -1.18
CA MET A 175 -1.77 2.66 -1.28
C MET A 175 -2.79 2.96 -2.38
N HIS A 176 -3.30 4.18 -2.40
CA HIS A 176 -4.38 4.58 -3.28
C HIS A 176 -4.06 5.86 -4.04
N VAL A 177 -4.77 6.04 -5.13
CA VAL A 177 -4.72 7.19 -6.03
C VAL A 177 -6.14 7.68 -6.29
N VAL A 178 -6.31 8.96 -6.58
CA VAL A 178 -7.61 9.50 -7.02
C VAL A 178 -7.74 9.31 -8.53
N VAL A 179 -8.83 8.69 -8.95
CA VAL A 179 -9.14 8.46 -10.37
C VAL A 179 -10.44 9.15 -10.78
N ILE A 180 -10.48 9.55 -12.05
CA ILE A 180 -11.64 10.14 -12.73
C ILE A 180 -12.03 9.20 -13.87
N ARG A 181 -13.32 9.00 -14.13
CA ARG A 181 -13.75 8.27 -15.32
C ARG A 181 -13.19 8.95 -16.58
N ARG A 182 -12.57 8.16 -17.45
CA ARG A 182 -11.95 8.65 -18.70
C ARG A 182 -12.95 9.39 -19.59
N GLU A 183 -14.20 8.92 -19.64
CA GLU A 183 -15.28 9.55 -20.38
C GLU A 183 -15.59 10.97 -19.84
N LEU A 184 -15.67 11.13 -18.51
CA LEU A 184 -15.89 12.44 -17.90
C LEU A 184 -14.72 13.38 -18.19
N TYR A 185 -13.49 12.93 -17.99
CA TYR A 185 -12.30 13.73 -18.28
C TYR A 185 -12.22 14.15 -19.75
N GLY A 186 -12.59 13.25 -20.69
CA GLY A 186 -12.62 13.57 -22.12
C GLY A 186 -13.66 14.64 -22.48
N ARG A 187 -14.76 14.70 -21.75
CA ARG A 187 -15.84 15.67 -21.93
C ARG A 187 -15.59 16.99 -21.23
N GLU A 188 -15.05 16.92 -20.01
CA GLU A 188 -14.89 18.02 -19.06
C GLU A 188 -13.46 18.03 -18.47
N PRO A 189 -12.41 18.33 -19.27
CA PRO A 189 -11.02 18.24 -18.80
C PRO A 189 -10.69 19.14 -17.59
N TRP A 190 -11.38 20.27 -17.47
CA TRP A 190 -11.22 21.22 -16.37
C TRP A 190 -11.50 20.64 -14.98
N VAL A 191 -12.26 19.55 -14.91
CA VAL A 191 -12.55 18.82 -13.66
C VAL A 191 -11.26 18.35 -12.98
N ALA A 192 -10.23 17.98 -13.75
CA ALA A 192 -8.97 17.50 -13.23
C ALA A 192 -8.24 18.56 -12.39
N ASP A 193 -8.09 19.77 -12.95
CA ASP A 193 -7.39 20.87 -12.26
C ASP A 193 -8.16 21.32 -11.01
N ASN A 194 -9.48 21.47 -11.12
CA ASN A 194 -10.31 21.88 -9.99
C ASN A 194 -10.31 20.84 -8.86
N LEU A 195 -10.37 19.57 -9.18
CA LEU A 195 -10.26 18.52 -8.17
C LEU A 195 -8.88 18.48 -7.54
N PHE A 196 -7.81 18.58 -8.33
CA PHE A 196 -6.46 18.61 -7.80
C PHE A 196 -6.30 19.78 -6.81
N GLN A 197 -6.75 20.99 -7.18
CA GLN A 197 -6.70 22.15 -6.29
C GLN A 197 -7.54 21.93 -5.02
N ALA A 198 -8.75 21.40 -5.13
CA ALA A 198 -9.61 21.12 -3.97
C ALA A 198 -8.95 20.13 -2.99
N PHE A 199 -8.25 19.10 -3.49
CA PHE A 199 -7.48 18.19 -2.66
C PHE A 199 -6.28 18.87 -2.00
N VAL A 200 -5.56 19.74 -2.71
CA VAL A 200 -4.45 20.53 -2.16
C VAL A 200 -4.96 21.44 -1.03
N ASP A 201 -6.05 22.16 -1.26
CA ASP A 201 -6.63 23.10 -0.27
C ASP A 201 -7.12 22.32 0.98
N ALA A 202 -7.82 21.21 0.78
CA ALA A 202 -8.28 20.35 1.89
C ALA A 202 -7.11 19.82 2.72
N LYS A 203 -6.04 19.34 2.06
CA LYS A 203 -4.82 18.88 2.73
C LYS A 203 -4.16 20.01 3.52
N ASN A 204 -3.95 21.15 2.90
CA ASN A 204 -3.33 22.30 3.55
C ASN A 204 -4.13 22.78 4.77
N LEU A 205 -5.47 22.78 4.68
CA LEU A 205 -6.34 23.04 5.80
C LEU A 205 -6.16 22.03 6.94
N ALA A 206 -6.04 20.74 6.62
CA ALA A 206 -5.83 19.70 7.61
C ALA A 206 -4.47 19.85 8.31
N LEU A 207 -3.38 20.08 7.55
CA LEU A 207 -2.04 20.35 8.09
C LEU A 207 -2.03 21.58 8.98
N ALA A 208 -2.65 22.69 8.53
CA ALA A 208 -2.75 23.91 9.33
C ALA A 208 -3.52 23.71 10.65
N ARG A 209 -4.57 22.85 10.65
CA ARG A 209 -5.31 22.49 11.87
C ARG A 209 -4.46 21.62 12.81
N MET A 210 -3.71 20.69 12.26
CA MET A 210 -2.80 19.84 13.03
C MET A 210 -1.77 20.67 13.78
N HIS A 211 -1.09 21.61 13.12
CA HIS A 211 -0.07 22.47 13.74
C HIS A 211 -0.63 23.52 14.69
N LYS A 212 -1.90 23.92 14.56
CA LYS A 212 -2.54 24.85 15.50
C LYS A 212 -2.90 24.23 16.85
N GLY A 213 -2.56 22.97 17.07
CA GLY A 213 -2.81 22.28 18.34
C GLY A 213 -4.30 22.14 18.64
N HIS A 214 -5.15 21.95 17.64
CA HIS A 214 -6.53 21.56 17.90
C HIS A 214 -6.52 20.30 18.79
N PRO A 215 -7.37 20.25 19.81
CA PRO A 215 -7.35 19.19 20.81
C PRO A 215 -7.72 17.86 20.17
N TYR A 216 -6.73 17.19 19.61
CA TYR A 216 -6.86 15.77 19.36
C TYR A 216 -6.82 15.08 20.74
N MET A 217 -7.77 14.20 21.01
CA MET A 217 -7.79 13.43 22.27
C MET A 217 -6.71 12.34 22.26
N LEU A 218 -5.48 12.70 21.85
CA LEU A 218 -4.31 11.84 21.75
C LEU A 218 -3.21 12.40 22.65
N PRO A 219 -2.69 11.61 23.62
CA PRO A 219 -1.79 12.12 24.65
C PRO A 219 -0.43 12.58 24.13
N TRP A 220 0.06 12.03 23.01
CA TRP A 220 1.41 12.31 22.45
C TRP A 220 1.36 13.00 21.09
N VAL A 221 0.23 13.63 20.73
CA VAL A 221 0.06 14.25 19.42
C VAL A 221 1.10 15.32 19.11
N HIS A 222 1.60 16.05 20.11
CA HIS A 222 2.59 17.09 19.89
C HIS A 222 3.95 16.51 19.53
N GLU A 223 4.34 15.43 20.20
CA GLU A 223 5.56 14.68 19.90
C GLU A 223 5.46 14.03 18.51
N ASP A 224 4.30 13.48 18.17
CA ASP A 224 4.05 12.91 16.84
C ASP A 224 4.13 13.98 15.74
N ILE A 225 3.56 15.17 15.95
CA ILE A 225 3.64 16.29 15.00
C ILE A 225 5.10 16.75 14.85
N HIS A 226 5.83 16.88 15.96
CA HIS A 226 7.24 17.28 15.92
C HIS A 226 8.09 16.29 15.11
N GLU A 227 7.91 14.98 15.34
CA GLU A 227 8.61 13.95 14.56
C GLU A 227 8.21 13.97 13.07
N ILE A 228 6.94 14.21 12.76
CA ILE A 228 6.47 14.37 11.36
C ILE A 228 7.16 15.57 10.69
N ASP A 229 7.29 16.69 11.39
CA ASP A 229 7.97 17.88 10.88
C ASP A 229 9.46 17.59 10.62
N GLU A 230 10.14 16.93 11.56
CA GLU A 230 11.55 16.56 11.41
C GLU A 230 11.78 15.58 10.25
N VAL A 231 10.93 14.56 10.11
CA VAL A 231 11.13 13.49 9.16
C VAL A 231 10.65 13.87 7.75
N PHE A 232 9.49 14.54 7.66
CA PHE A 232 8.81 14.83 6.39
C PHE A 232 8.86 16.30 5.97
N GLY A 233 9.41 17.20 6.78
CA GLY A 233 9.45 18.63 6.49
C GLY A 233 8.06 19.30 6.57
N GLY A 234 7.16 18.77 7.40
CA GLY A 234 5.83 19.32 7.66
C GLY A 234 4.71 18.80 6.75
N ASP A 235 5.03 18.17 5.60
CA ASP A 235 4.02 17.55 4.72
C ASP A 235 4.33 16.07 4.47
N PRO A 236 3.77 15.14 5.23
CA PRO A 236 3.94 13.70 5.00
C PRO A 236 3.14 13.18 3.80
N TYR A 237 2.23 13.99 3.24
CA TYR A 237 1.36 13.60 2.12
C TYR A 237 1.50 14.53 0.91
N PRO A 238 2.72 14.75 0.38
CA PRO A 238 2.88 15.60 -0.78
C PRO A 238 2.12 15.04 -1.99
N TYR A 239 1.46 15.92 -2.76
CA TYR A 239 0.86 15.58 -4.03
C TYR A 239 1.81 15.93 -5.20
N GLY A 240 1.45 15.52 -6.41
CA GLY A 240 2.30 15.69 -7.58
C GLY A 240 3.30 14.56 -7.78
N ILE A 241 3.90 14.51 -8.96
CA ILE A 241 4.82 13.45 -9.38
C ILE A 241 6.18 13.62 -8.70
N GLU A 242 6.78 14.82 -8.79
CA GLU A 242 8.18 15.03 -8.42
C GLU A 242 8.49 14.70 -6.96
N ALA A 243 7.64 15.16 -6.05
CA ALA A 243 7.79 14.87 -4.62
C ALA A 243 7.59 13.38 -4.28
N ASN A 244 6.99 12.61 -5.18
CA ASN A 244 6.65 11.21 -5.01
C ASN A 244 7.44 10.26 -5.94
N ARG A 245 8.32 10.80 -6.77
CA ARG A 245 9.04 10.04 -7.79
C ARG A 245 9.71 8.78 -7.23
N PRO A 246 10.49 8.81 -6.14
CA PRO A 246 11.11 7.60 -5.59
C PRO A 246 10.08 6.53 -5.21
N THR A 247 8.94 6.95 -4.62
CA THR A 247 7.86 6.03 -4.23
C THR A 247 7.14 5.43 -5.44
N LEU A 248 6.85 6.25 -6.45
CA LEU A 248 6.16 5.79 -7.66
C LEU A 248 7.03 4.84 -8.49
N GLU A 249 8.31 5.16 -8.66
CA GLU A 249 9.27 4.30 -9.36
C GLU A 249 9.44 2.95 -8.64
N ALA A 250 9.55 2.96 -7.31
CA ALA A 250 9.61 1.74 -6.53
C ALA A 250 8.34 0.88 -6.70
N LEU A 251 7.15 1.48 -6.63
CA LEU A 251 5.89 0.75 -6.81
C LEU A 251 5.81 0.09 -8.18
N VAL A 252 6.09 0.86 -9.25
CA VAL A 252 6.06 0.34 -10.63
C VAL A 252 7.11 -0.75 -10.84
N GLY A 253 8.32 -0.57 -10.29
CA GLY A 253 9.38 -1.57 -10.31
C GLY A 253 8.94 -2.87 -9.64
N TYR A 254 8.43 -2.78 -8.41
CA TYR A 254 7.92 -3.94 -7.65
C TYR A 254 6.77 -4.64 -8.38
N MET A 255 5.89 -3.90 -9.04
CA MET A 255 4.79 -4.48 -9.81
C MET A 255 5.28 -5.25 -11.04
N ALA A 256 6.32 -4.75 -11.73
CA ALA A 256 6.91 -5.45 -12.86
C ALA A 256 7.60 -6.74 -12.42
N GLU A 257 8.42 -6.70 -11.38
CA GLU A 257 9.12 -7.87 -10.83
C GLU A 257 8.16 -8.93 -10.28
N GLN A 258 7.04 -8.50 -9.70
CA GLN A 258 6.01 -9.38 -9.17
C GLN A 258 4.95 -9.81 -10.22
N HIS A 259 5.20 -9.54 -11.49
CA HIS A 259 4.37 -9.97 -12.64
C HIS A 259 2.94 -9.39 -12.67
N PHE A 260 2.73 -8.20 -12.12
CA PHE A 260 1.47 -7.46 -12.27
C PHE A 260 1.38 -6.79 -13.64
N ILE A 261 2.52 -6.29 -14.12
CA ILE A 261 2.67 -5.58 -15.40
C ILE A 261 3.85 -6.17 -16.19
N PRO A 262 3.84 -6.11 -17.53
CA PRO A 262 4.86 -6.76 -18.37
C PRO A 262 6.22 -6.06 -18.31
N ARG A 263 6.25 -4.78 -18.00
CA ARG A 263 7.43 -3.92 -17.88
C ARG A 263 7.10 -2.72 -17.00
N THR A 264 8.12 -2.03 -16.53
CA THR A 264 7.95 -0.73 -15.88
C THR A 264 7.32 0.27 -16.87
N LEU A 265 6.45 1.13 -16.34
CA LEU A 265 5.84 2.25 -17.07
C LEU A 265 6.55 3.55 -16.67
N PRO A 266 6.76 4.49 -17.61
CA PRO A 266 7.15 5.86 -17.26
C PRO A 266 6.13 6.47 -16.28
N ILE A 267 6.62 7.14 -15.26
CA ILE A 267 5.74 7.69 -14.21
C ILE A 267 4.79 8.74 -14.78
N GLU A 268 5.24 9.48 -15.78
CA GLU A 268 4.48 10.52 -16.48
C GLU A 268 3.24 9.95 -17.21
N GLU A 269 3.30 8.69 -17.62
CA GLU A 269 2.18 8.01 -18.28
C GLU A 269 1.07 7.57 -17.30
N LEU A 270 1.37 7.54 -15.99
CA LEU A 270 0.38 7.14 -14.98
C LEU A 270 -0.67 8.23 -14.72
N PHE A 271 -0.33 9.49 -14.93
CA PHE A 271 -1.15 10.62 -14.49
C PHE A 271 -1.48 11.55 -15.64
N ILE A 272 -2.67 12.13 -15.59
CA ILE A 272 -3.01 13.25 -16.45
C ILE A 272 -2.27 14.51 -15.99
N PRO A 273 -1.91 15.42 -16.92
CA PRO A 273 -1.32 16.68 -16.54
C PRO A 273 -2.32 17.49 -15.71
N VAL A 274 -1.82 18.14 -14.69
CA VAL A 274 -2.54 19.15 -13.89
C VAL A 274 -1.75 20.46 -13.93
N ASP A 275 -2.44 21.58 -13.87
CA ASP A 275 -1.80 22.89 -14.00
C ASP A 275 -0.70 23.08 -12.94
N LYS A 276 0.52 23.39 -13.42
CA LYS A 276 1.68 23.60 -12.54
C LYS A 276 1.52 24.85 -11.66
N ALA A 277 0.67 25.79 -12.04
CA ALA A 277 0.41 26.99 -11.24
C ALA A 277 -0.38 26.69 -9.95
N LEU A 278 -0.98 25.50 -9.88
CA LEU A 278 -1.76 25.02 -8.73
C LEU A 278 -0.97 24.08 -7.78
N ARG A 279 0.34 23.93 -7.98
CA ARG A 279 1.22 23.06 -7.16
C ARG A 279 1.81 23.77 -5.97
#